data_77665479e895bfdd5597377a9395af82
#
_entry.id   77665479e895bfdd5597377a9395af82
#
_cell.length_a   1.000
_cell.length_b   1.000
_cell.length_c   1.000
_cell.angle_alpha   90.00
_cell.angle_beta   90.00
_cell.angle_gamma   90.00
#
_symmetry.space_group_name_H-M   'P 1'
#
loop_
_entity.id
_entity.type
_entity.pdbx_description
1 polymer ?
#
loop_
_entity_poly.entity_id
_entity_poly.type
_entity_poly.pdbx_seq_one_letter_code
_entity_poly.pdbx_strand_id
1 'polypeptide(L)'
;YMLFLMNNARVGVGFESLGVCESSLRLAREYAAERRSMGKTIDKHEMIAEYLEEMDTDTKALRALSVHGAYHSEMAQRAQISLLAKAYKNDTEKSRYELLYKRHLKEARRVTPLLKYYGSERAVYMARMCMQIHGGVGYTKEYKAEQLLRDALVLPIYEGTSQIQSLMATKDVLLGILKNPKDLVQGLAQAKWRTLSARDPLEKKVAKLQALCLGAQQTLL
;
A
#
# COMPACT_ATOMS: atom_id res chain seq x y z
N TYR A 1 -12.81 4.51 20.91
CA TYR A 1 -12.84 3.04 20.75
C TYR A 1 -13.11 2.63 19.31
N MET A 2 -14.21 3.06 18.71
CA MET A 2 -14.62 2.67 17.35
C MET A 2 -13.59 3.00 16.26
N LEU A 3 -13.02 4.20 16.25
CA LEU A 3 -11.99 4.61 15.27
C LEU A 3 -10.68 3.79 15.40
N PHE A 4 -10.35 3.33 16.60
CA PHE A 4 -9.19 2.48 16.82
C PHE A 4 -9.40 1.08 16.24
N LEU A 5 -10.57 0.48 16.47
CA LEU A 5 -10.94 -0.81 15.88
C LEU A 5 -10.98 -0.75 14.36
N MET A 6 -11.56 0.32 13.80
CA MET A 6 -11.61 0.53 12.33
C MET A 6 -10.23 0.68 11.70
N ASN A 7 -9.27 1.33 12.37
CA ASN A 7 -7.92 1.44 11.83
C ASN A 7 -7.20 0.09 11.79
N ASN A 8 -7.37 -0.74 12.82
CA ASN A 8 -6.81 -2.09 12.83
C ASN A 8 -7.44 -2.98 11.76
N ALA A 9 -8.77 -2.93 11.60
CA ALA A 9 -9.48 -3.65 10.55
C ALA A 9 -8.97 -3.25 9.16
N ARG A 10 -8.74 -1.97 8.90
CA ARG A 10 -8.20 -1.48 7.61
C ARG A 10 -6.79 -1.99 7.31
N VAL A 11 -5.93 -2.13 8.32
CA VAL A 11 -4.61 -2.79 8.15
C VAL A 11 -4.82 -4.26 7.78
N GLY A 12 -5.77 -4.95 8.43
CA GLY A 12 -6.18 -6.32 8.08
C GLY A 12 -6.61 -6.43 6.61
N VAL A 13 -7.50 -5.54 6.16
CA VAL A 13 -7.91 -5.49 4.73
C VAL A 13 -6.72 -5.29 3.78
N GLY A 14 -5.71 -4.53 4.19
CA GLY A 14 -4.46 -4.41 3.43
C GLY A 14 -3.75 -5.75 3.24
N PHE A 15 -3.69 -6.59 4.29
CA PHE A 15 -3.11 -7.94 4.20
C PHE A 15 -3.98 -8.93 3.43
N GLU A 16 -5.31 -8.85 3.57
CA GLU A 16 -6.24 -9.64 2.74
C GLU A 16 -6.05 -9.30 1.25
N SER A 17 -5.95 -8.02 0.93
CA SER A 17 -5.66 -7.53 -0.42
C SER A 17 -4.33 -8.06 -0.95
N LEU A 18 -3.29 -8.07 -0.10
CA LEU A 18 -1.99 -8.66 -0.44
C LEU A 18 -2.13 -10.17 -0.73
N GLY A 19 -2.89 -10.90 0.08
CA GLY A 19 -3.15 -12.33 -0.14
C GLY A 19 -3.81 -12.61 -1.48
N VAL A 20 -4.79 -11.80 -1.88
CA VAL A 20 -5.42 -11.88 -3.22
C VAL A 20 -4.41 -11.58 -4.32
N CYS A 21 -3.58 -10.53 -4.17
CA CYS A 21 -2.54 -10.20 -5.14
C CYS A 21 -1.53 -11.34 -5.32
N GLU A 22 -1.03 -11.90 -4.23
CA GLU A 22 -0.08 -13.02 -4.25
C GLU A 22 -0.67 -14.28 -4.88
N SER A 23 -1.92 -14.61 -4.55
CA SER A 23 -2.63 -15.74 -5.12
C SER A 23 -2.88 -15.56 -6.61
N SER A 24 -3.28 -14.36 -7.03
CA SER A 24 -3.51 -14.01 -8.43
C SER A 24 -2.22 -14.11 -9.25
N LEU A 25 -1.12 -13.59 -8.74
CA LEU A 25 0.18 -13.65 -9.40
C LEU A 25 0.68 -15.09 -9.53
N ARG A 26 0.56 -15.89 -8.46
CA ARG A 26 0.98 -17.28 -8.47
C ARG A 26 0.20 -18.10 -9.49
N LEU A 27 -1.12 -18.03 -9.47
CA LEU A 27 -1.98 -18.76 -10.43
C LEU A 27 -1.72 -18.32 -11.88
N ALA A 28 -1.55 -17.02 -12.11
CA ALA A 28 -1.22 -16.49 -13.43
C ALA A 28 0.13 -17.01 -13.95
N ARG A 29 1.16 -17.07 -13.10
CA ARG A 29 2.48 -17.61 -13.45
C ARG A 29 2.44 -19.10 -13.75
N GLU A 30 1.79 -19.89 -12.90
CA GLU A 30 1.65 -21.34 -13.06
C GLU A 30 0.97 -21.64 -14.40
N TYR A 31 -0.17 -21.02 -14.67
CA TYR A 31 -0.89 -21.20 -15.94
C TYR A 31 -0.08 -20.74 -17.15
N ALA A 32 0.56 -19.58 -17.08
CA ALA A 32 1.31 -19.02 -18.20
C ALA A 32 2.55 -19.86 -18.57
N ALA A 33 3.15 -20.54 -17.61
CA ALA A 33 4.30 -21.43 -17.84
C ALA A 33 3.92 -22.75 -18.51
N GLU A 34 2.66 -23.19 -18.39
CA GLU A 34 2.17 -24.45 -18.96
C GLU A 34 1.43 -24.25 -20.29
N ARG A 35 0.60 -23.20 -20.36
CA ARG A 35 -0.24 -22.94 -21.54
C ARG A 35 0.61 -22.56 -22.74
N ARG A 36 0.42 -23.29 -23.85
CA ARG A 36 1.10 -22.99 -25.13
C ARG A 36 0.17 -22.28 -26.10
N SER A 37 0.70 -21.31 -26.81
CA SER A 37 0.05 -20.61 -27.92
C SER A 37 1.11 -20.12 -28.90
N MET A 38 0.83 -20.16 -30.19
CA MET A 38 1.74 -19.70 -31.25
C MET A 38 3.16 -20.26 -31.12
N GLY A 39 3.29 -21.58 -30.84
CA GLY A 39 4.56 -22.31 -30.81
C GLY A 39 5.38 -22.22 -29.52
N LYS A 40 5.00 -21.38 -28.54
CA LYS A 40 5.69 -21.22 -27.25
C LYS A 40 4.71 -21.17 -26.07
N THR A 41 5.23 -21.24 -24.85
CA THR A 41 4.42 -20.98 -23.64
C THR A 41 4.04 -19.52 -23.57
N ILE A 42 2.84 -19.21 -23.00
CA ILE A 42 2.32 -17.84 -23.08
C ILE A 42 3.12 -16.85 -22.24
N ASP A 43 3.85 -17.30 -21.21
CA ASP A 43 4.79 -16.47 -20.41
C ASP A 43 5.94 -15.88 -21.26
N LYS A 44 6.20 -16.44 -22.45
CA LYS A 44 7.21 -15.96 -23.41
C LYS A 44 6.68 -14.93 -24.40
N HIS A 45 5.39 -14.61 -24.36
CA HIS A 45 4.83 -13.50 -25.12
C HIS A 45 5.02 -12.19 -24.35
N GLU A 46 5.53 -11.17 -25.00
CA GLU A 46 5.92 -9.88 -24.40
C GLU A 46 4.82 -9.27 -23.54
N MET A 47 3.59 -9.23 -24.05
CA MET A 47 2.44 -8.69 -23.33
C MET A 47 2.13 -9.45 -22.03
N ILE A 48 2.22 -10.79 -22.05
CA ILE A 48 1.98 -11.62 -20.86
C ILE A 48 3.13 -11.47 -19.86
N ALA A 49 4.37 -11.43 -20.35
CA ALA A 49 5.54 -11.20 -19.53
C ALA A 49 5.46 -9.84 -18.81
N GLU A 50 5.05 -8.77 -19.52
CA GLU A 50 4.83 -7.44 -18.95
C GLU A 50 3.75 -7.44 -17.84
N TYR A 51 2.61 -8.12 -18.08
CA TYR A 51 1.57 -8.26 -17.07
C TYR A 51 2.09 -8.97 -15.81
N LEU A 52 2.84 -10.05 -15.96
CA LEU A 52 3.40 -10.78 -14.83
C LEU A 52 4.44 -9.97 -14.06
N GLU A 53 5.24 -9.14 -14.75
CA GLU A 53 6.21 -8.23 -14.14
C GLU A 53 5.51 -7.09 -13.38
N GLU A 54 4.45 -6.50 -13.96
CA GLU A 54 3.63 -5.48 -13.29
C GLU A 54 3.01 -6.07 -12.01
N MET A 55 2.36 -7.24 -12.10
CA MET A 55 1.76 -7.92 -10.97
C MET A 55 2.78 -8.23 -9.86
N ASP A 56 3.99 -8.64 -10.22
CA ASP A 56 5.08 -8.90 -9.26
C ASP A 56 5.53 -7.62 -8.54
N THR A 57 5.69 -6.56 -9.30
CA THR A 57 6.10 -5.25 -8.78
C THR A 57 5.06 -4.69 -7.81
N ASP A 58 3.78 -4.75 -8.17
CA ASP A 58 2.68 -4.31 -7.32
C ASP A 58 2.56 -5.14 -6.03
N THR A 59 2.72 -6.46 -6.14
CA THR A 59 2.72 -7.34 -4.97
C THR A 59 3.84 -6.99 -3.99
N LYS A 60 5.04 -6.73 -4.49
CA LYS A 60 6.19 -6.30 -3.67
C LYS A 60 5.95 -4.94 -3.02
N ALA A 61 5.42 -3.98 -3.78
CA ALA A 61 5.09 -2.65 -3.28
C ALA A 61 4.01 -2.71 -2.19
N LEU A 62 2.93 -3.49 -2.42
CA LEU A 62 1.86 -3.66 -1.46
C LEU A 62 2.33 -4.38 -0.19
N ARG A 63 3.21 -5.39 -0.32
CA ARG A 63 3.82 -6.07 0.84
C ARG A 63 4.63 -5.10 1.69
N ALA A 64 5.47 -4.27 1.07
CA ALA A 64 6.26 -3.26 1.78
C ALA A 64 5.35 -2.25 2.51
N LEU A 65 4.28 -1.79 1.85
CA LEU A 65 3.32 -0.86 2.44
C LEU A 65 2.53 -1.49 3.61
N SER A 66 2.12 -2.77 3.47
CA SER A 66 1.41 -3.52 4.52
C SER A 66 2.26 -3.70 5.77
N VAL A 67 3.51 -4.13 5.61
CA VAL A 67 4.46 -4.29 6.73
C VAL A 67 4.74 -2.95 7.39
N HIS A 68 4.93 -1.89 6.61
CA HIS A 68 5.14 -0.54 7.13
C HIS A 68 3.92 -0.07 7.96
N GLY A 69 2.70 -0.25 7.44
CA GLY A 69 1.47 0.10 8.14
C GLY A 69 1.29 -0.70 9.44
N ALA A 70 1.50 -2.01 9.40
CA ALA A 70 1.42 -2.89 10.57
C ALA A 70 2.45 -2.50 11.63
N TYR A 71 3.70 -2.24 11.24
CA TYR A 71 4.76 -1.83 12.16
C TYR A 71 4.38 -0.55 12.93
N HIS A 72 3.93 0.48 12.23
CA HIS A 72 3.57 1.73 12.89
C HIS A 72 2.32 1.60 13.75
N SER A 73 1.33 0.82 13.34
CA SER A 73 0.14 0.52 14.14
C SER A 73 0.50 -0.22 15.42
N GLU A 74 1.32 -1.27 15.33
CA GLU A 74 1.78 -2.06 16.48
C GLU A 74 2.60 -1.23 17.46
N MET A 75 3.56 -0.43 16.97
CA MET A 75 4.39 0.41 17.82
C MET A 75 3.58 1.50 18.53
N ALA A 76 2.56 2.07 17.88
CA ALA A 76 1.65 3.00 18.54
C ALA A 76 0.85 2.31 19.64
N GLN A 77 0.33 1.09 19.39
CA GLN A 77 -0.44 0.33 20.38
C GLN A 77 0.41 -0.05 21.58
N ARG A 78 1.63 -0.55 21.37
CA ARG A 78 2.55 -0.91 22.47
C ARG A 78 2.88 0.30 23.35
N ALA A 79 3.19 1.44 22.73
CA ALA A 79 3.45 2.66 23.48
C ALA A 79 2.20 3.10 24.29
N GLN A 80 1.00 3.02 23.70
CA GLN A 80 -0.26 3.33 24.37
C GLN A 80 -0.54 2.39 25.54
N ILE A 81 -0.36 1.09 25.36
CA ILE A 81 -0.53 0.10 26.45
C ILE A 81 0.42 0.39 27.59
N SER A 82 1.70 0.68 27.30
CA SER A 82 2.69 1.03 28.33
C SER A 82 2.30 2.28 29.14
N LEU A 83 1.72 3.28 28.47
CA LEU A 83 1.20 4.49 29.12
C LEU A 83 -0.02 4.20 29.98
N LEU A 84 -1.00 3.43 29.48
CA LEU A 84 -2.22 3.07 30.19
C LEU A 84 -1.94 2.18 31.41
N ALA A 85 -1.05 1.21 31.25
CA ALA A 85 -0.62 0.30 32.33
C ALA A 85 0.35 0.97 33.32
N LYS A 86 0.74 2.24 33.09
CA LYS A 86 1.77 2.95 33.87
C LYS A 86 3.08 2.15 33.98
N ALA A 87 3.43 1.43 32.90
CA ALA A 87 4.64 0.59 32.84
C ALA A 87 5.89 1.42 32.53
N TYR A 88 6.14 2.47 33.32
CA TYR A 88 7.30 3.35 33.27
C TYR A 88 7.82 3.67 34.64
N LYS A 89 9.13 3.83 34.78
CA LYS A 89 9.83 4.00 36.08
C LYS A 89 9.90 5.45 36.52
N ASN A 90 9.88 6.41 35.58
CA ASN A 90 10.05 7.83 35.84
C ASN A 90 9.41 8.69 34.75
N ASP A 91 9.37 9.99 34.95
CA ASP A 91 8.76 10.94 34.00
C ASP A 91 9.50 11.03 32.66
N THR A 92 10.80 10.78 32.66
CA THR A 92 11.60 10.72 31.42
C THR A 92 11.16 9.55 30.54
N GLU A 93 10.97 8.39 31.12
CA GLU A 93 10.50 7.20 30.40
C GLU A 93 9.05 7.36 29.93
N LYS A 94 8.18 7.97 30.75
CA LYS A 94 6.82 8.35 30.38
C LYS A 94 6.83 9.26 29.16
N SER A 95 7.62 10.33 29.18
CA SER A 95 7.74 11.27 28.06
C SER A 95 8.25 10.59 26.78
N ARG A 96 9.15 9.62 26.91
CA ARG A 96 9.61 8.79 25.78
C ARG A 96 8.47 7.98 25.17
N TYR A 97 7.63 7.31 25.97
CA TYR A 97 6.47 6.58 25.45
C TYR A 97 5.44 7.51 24.81
N GLU A 98 5.20 8.69 25.37
CA GLU A 98 4.31 9.70 24.77
C GLU A 98 4.81 10.15 23.39
N LEU A 99 6.11 10.39 23.24
CA LEU A 99 6.73 10.77 21.97
C LEU A 99 6.64 9.63 20.95
N LEU A 100 6.95 8.39 21.34
CA LEU A 100 6.83 7.21 20.49
C LEU A 100 5.39 7.02 20.02
N TYR A 101 4.42 7.11 20.93
CA TYR A 101 3.00 7.01 20.60
C TYR A 101 2.58 8.06 19.57
N LYS A 102 2.88 9.33 19.81
CA LYS A 102 2.54 10.43 18.89
C LYS A 102 3.17 10.22 17.50
N ARG A 103 4.45 9.84 17.46
CA ARG A 103 5.17 9.60 16.21
C ARG A 103 4.55 8.46 15.40
N HIS A 104 4.40 7.29 16.02
CA HIS A 104 3.90 6.11 15.32
C HIS A 104 2.41 6.22 14.98
N LEU A 105 1.60 6.83 15.84
CA LEU A 105 0.19 7.12 15.55
C LEU A 105 0.03 8.03 14.33
N LYS A 106 0.86 9.06 14.20
CA LYS A 106 0.85 9.97 13.04
C LYS A 106 1.12 9.21 11.73
N GLU A 107 2.13 8.34 11.72
CA GLU A 107 2.46 7.53 10.54
C GLU A 107 1.40 6.46 10.26
N ALA A 108 0.90 5.76 11.27
CA ALA A 108 -0.19 4.80 11.12
C ALA A 108 -1.43 5.44 10.49
N ARG A 109 -1.85 6.62 10.96
CA ARG A 109 -2.98 7.37 10.40
C ARG A 109 -2.78 7.77 8.95
N ARG A 110 -1.55 8.09 8.56
CA ARG A 110 -1.20 8.45 7.18
C ARG A 110 -1.23 7.24 6.24
N VAL A 111 -0.67 6.12 6.70
CA VAL A 111 -0.47 4.93 5.86
C VAL A 111 -1.72 4.08 5.75
N THR A 112 -2.50 3.92 6.82
CA THR A 112 -3.65 3.00 6.86
C THR A 112 -4.70 3.27 5.79
N PRO A 113 -5.19 4.51 5.57
CA PRO A 113 -6.15 4.77 4.50
C PRO A 113 -5.57 4.50 3.11
N LEU A 114 -4.30 4.86 2.90
CA LEU A 114 -3.59 4.64 1.65
C LEU A 114 -3.41 3.14 1.38
N LEU A 115 -3.01 2.37 2.39
CA LEU A 115 -2.87 0.91 2.32
C LEU A 115 -4.19 0.25 1.93
N LYS A 116 -5.28 0.62 2.61
CA LYS A 116 -6.61 0.06 2.33
C LYS A 116 -7.08 0.43 0.92
N TYR A 117 -6.94 1.68 0.52
CA TYR A 117 -7.31 2.14 -0.82
C TYR A 117 -6.50 1.42 -1.91
N TYR A 118 -5.17 1.58 -1.85
CA TYR A 118 -4.28 1.02 -2.88
C TYR A 118 -4.37 -0.51 -2.93
N GLY A 119 -4.35 -1.17 -1.77
CA GLY A 119 -4.40 -2.64 -1.69
C GLY A 119 -5.68 -3.20 -2.29
N SER A 120 -6.84 -2.65 -1.93
CA SER A 120 -8.12 -3.15 -2.43
C SER A 120 -8.30 -2.93 -3.93
N GLU A 121 -7.92 -1.78 -4.46
CA GLU A 121 -7.99 -1.50 -5.91
C GLU A 121 -7.02 -2.40 -6.70
N ARG A 122 -5.79 -2.58 -6.19
CA ARG A 122 -4.82 -3.48 -6.84
C ARG A 122 -5.22 -4.94 -6.76
N ALA A 123 -5.86 -5.39 -5.68
CA ALA A 123 -6.39 -6.75 -5.57
C ALA A 123 -7.43 -7.06 -6.65
N VAL A 124 -8.38 -6.15 -6.88
CA VAL A 124 -9.37 -6.29 -7.96
C VAL A 124 -8.69 -6.30 -9.33
N TYR A 125 -7.79 -5.36 -9.57
CA TYR A 125 -7.04 -5.28 -10.82
C TYR A 125 -6.26 -6.56 -11.10
N MET A 126 -5.51 -7.06 -10.14
CA MET A 126 -4.67 -8.25 -10.29
C MET A 126 -5.48 -9.54 -10.43
N ALA A 127 -6.60 -9.67 -9.72
CA ALA A 127 -7.51 -10.79 -9.89
C ALA A 127 -8.12 -10.80 -11.30
N ARG A 128 -8.49 -9.62 -11.82
CA ARG A 128 -8.92 -9.47 -13.22
C ARG A 128 -7.81 -9.82 -14.20
N MET A 129 -6.57 -9.39 -13.96
CA MET A 129 -5.43 -9.74 -14.82
C MET A 129 -5.12 -11.22 -14.79
N CYS A 130 -5.22 -11.87 -13.63
CA CYS A 130 -5.11 -13.32 -13.51
C CYS A 130 -6.15 -14.02 -14.41
N MET A 131 -7.41 -13.61 -14.35
CA MET A 131 -8.46 -14.15 -15.22
C MET A 131 -8.15 -13.90 -16.70
N GLN A 132 -7.66 -12.71 -17.05
CA GLN A 132 -7.30 -12.33 -18.43
C GLN A 132 -6.17 -13.22 -18.97
N ILE A 133 -5.15 -13.54 -18.17
CA ILE A 133 -4.04 -14.43 -18.56
C ILE A 133 -4.54 -15.86 -18.80
N HIS A 134 -5.51 -16.33 -18.03
CA HIS A 134 -6.15 -17.63 -18.23
C HIS A 134 -7.04 -17.68 -19.48
N GLY A 135 -7.50 -16.52 -19.95
CA GLY A 135 -8.44 -16.43 -21.07
C GLY A 135 -9.80 -17.02 -20.71
N GLY A 136 -10.47 -17.66 -21.67
CA GLY A 136 -11.83 -18.18 -21.49
C GLY A 136 -11.97 -19.19 -20.31
N VAL A 137 -10.97 -20.00 -20.06
CA VAL A 137 -11.00 -20.97 -18.94
C VAL A 137 -10.91 -20.29 -17.58
N GLY A 138 -10.32 -19.09 -17.50
CA GLY A 138 -10.28 -18.30 -16.26
C GLY A 138 -11.66 -17.80 -15.78
N TYR A 139 -12.64 -17.81 -16.67
CA TYR A 139 -14.04 -17.48 -16.35
C TYR A 139 -14.84 -18.67 -15.83
N THR A 140 -14.30 -19.89 -15.97
CA THR A 140 -14.96 -21.13 -15.53
C THR A 140 -14.60 -21.45 -14.07
N LYS A 141 -15.44 -22.26 -13.41
CA LYS A 141 -15.22 -22.70 -12.01
C LYS A 141 -14.12 -23.75 -11.86
N GLU A 142 -13.58 -24.27 -12.95
CA GLU A 142 -12.46 -25.21 -12.95
C GLU A 142 -11.16 -24.57 -12.48
N TYR A 143 -11.03 -23.26 -12.72
CA TYR A 143 -9.92 -22.44 -12.26
C TYR A 143 -10.38 -21.45 -11.19
N LYS A 144 -9.52 -21.21 -10.20
CA LYS A 144 -9.84 -20.30 -9.09
C LYS A 144 -9.75 -18.81 -9.46
N ALA A 145 -9.42 -18.47 -10.71
CA ALA A 145 -9.27 -17.08 -11.14
C ALA A 145 -10.61 -16.29 -11.03
N GLU A 146 -11.74 -16.90 -11.39
CA GLU A 146 -13.06 -16.29 -11.26
C GLU A 146 -13.45 -16.06 -9.79
N GLN A 147 -13.12 -17.01 -8.91
CA GLN A 147 -13.37 -16.90 -7.48
C GLN A 147 -12.58 -15.75 -6.86
N LEU A 148 -11.28 -15.65 -7.18
CA LEU A 148 -10.45 -14.55 -6.69
C LEU A 148 -10.99 -13.18 -7.09
N LEU A 149 -11.53 -13.03 -8.30
CA LEU A 149 -12.13 -11.76 -8.74
C LEU A 149 -13.41 -11.46 -7.95
N ARG A 150 -14.29 -12.44 -7.75
CA ARG A 150 -15.50 -12.24 -6.93
C ARG A 150 -15.16 -11.85 -5.50
N ASP A 151 -14.18 -12.52 -4.89
CA ASP A 151 -13.76 -12.27 -3.52
C ASP A 151 -13.06 -10.91 -3.40
N ALA A 152 -12.30 -10.49 -4.42
CA ALA A 152 -11.65 -9.19 -4.45
C ALA A 152 -12.62 -8.01 -4.51
N LEU A 153 -13.80 -8.16 -5.16
CA LEU A 153 -14.75 -7.06 -5.39
C LEU A 153 -15.34 -6.47 -4.10
N VAL A 154 -15.32 -7.19 -2.98
CA VAL A 154 -15.78 -6.64 -1.69
C VAL A 154 -14.73 -5.74 -1.04
N LEU A 155 -13.45 -5.96 -1.33
CA LEU A 155 -12.35 -5.24 -0.69
C LEU A 155 -12.41 -3.70 -0.83
N PRO A 156 -12.78 -3.12 -1.99
CA PRO A 156 -12.96 -1.67 -2.13
C PRO A 156 -14.16 -1.09 -1.40
N ILE A 157 -15.09 -1.92 -0.91
CA ILE A 157 -16.39 -1.50 -0.40
C ILE A 157 -16.41 -1.42 1.12
N TYR A 158 -16.08 -2.52 1.82
CA TYR A 158 -16.22 -2.61 3.27
C TYR A 158 -15.09 -1.88 4.03
N GLU A 159 -15.26 -1.64 5.32
CA GLU A 159 -14.34 -0.85 6.18
C GLU A 159 -14.07 0.56 5.64
N GLY A 160 -15.01 1.10 4.90
CA GLY A 160 -14.96 2.38 4.20
C GLY A 160 -14.51 2.23 2.75
N THR A 161 -15.33 2.77 1.86
CA THR A 161 -15.10 2.67 0.41
C THR A 161 -13.78 3.30 -0.01
N SER A 162 -13.29 2.91 -1.19
CA SER A 162 -12.07 3.50 -1.79
C SER A 162 -12.12 5.02 -1.84
N GLN A 163 -13.28 5.62 -2.16
CA GLN A 163 -13.48 7.07 -2.19
C GLN A 163 -13.29 7.70 -0.81
N ILE A 164 -13.86 7.08 0.24
CA ILE A 164 -13.70 7.56 1.62
C ILE A 164 -12.24 7.46 2.07
N GLN A 165 -11.54 6.38 1.74
CA GLN A 165 -10.12 6.22 2.08
C GLN A 165 -9.24 7.25 1.36
N SER A 166 -9.51 7.50 0.08
CA SER A 166 -8.83 8.53 -0.70
C SER A 166 -9.04 9.93 -0.11
N LEU A 167 -10.29 10.27 0.25
CA LEU A 167 -10.61 11.53 0.93
C LEU A 167 -9.90 11.67 2.27
N MET A 168 -9.83 10.61 3.08
CA MET A 168 -9.13 10.63 4.36
C MET A 168 -7.63 10.86 4.19
N ALA A 169 -7.00 10.14 3.26
CA ALA A 169 -5.58 10.30 2.96
C ALA A 169 -5.27 11.73 2.48
N THR A 170 -6.06 12.24 1.53
CA THR A 170 -5.88 13.59 0.98
C THR A 170 -6.11 14.67 2.04
N LYS A 171 -7.16 14.56 2.84
CA LYS A 171 -7.47 15.50 3.92
C LYS A 171 -6.33 15.59 4.95
N ASP A 172 -5.80 14.45 5.39
CA ASP A 172 -4.71 14.44 6.39
C ASP A 172 -3.41 15.06 5.81
N VAL A 173 -3.12 14.84 4.52
CA VAL A 173 -2.01 15.48 3.82
C VAL A 173 -2.21 17.01 3.75
N LEU A 174 -3.35 17.47 3.26
CA LEU A 174 -3.65 18.90 3.12
C LEU A 174 -3.64 19.62 4.46
N LEU A 175 -4.25 19.05 5.50
CA LEU A 175 -4.21 19.61 6.85
C LEU A 175 -2.79 19.65 7.42
N GLY A 176 -1.95 18.67 7.10
CA GLY A 176 -0.53 18.69 7.47
C GLY A 176 0.22 19.85 6.84
N ILE A 177 0.01 20.09 5.54
CA ILE A 177 0.63 21.19 4.80
C ILE A 177 0.14 22.55 5.31
N LEU A 178 -1.17 22.71 5.53
CA LEU A 178 -1.73 23.97 6.05
C LEU A 178 -1.19 24.31 7.44
N LYS A 179 -0.93 23.31 8.29
CA LYS A 179 -0.34 23.52 9.62
C LYS A 179 1.14 23.91 9.56
N ASN A 180 1.90 23.30 8.65
CA ASN A 180 3.33 23.49 8.52
C ASN A 180 3.75 23.58 7.04
N PRO A 181 3.45 24.68 6.34
CA PRO A 181 3.77 24.84 4.92
C PRO A 181 5.29 24.81 4.66
N LYS A 182 6.10 25.17 5.64
CA LYS A 182 7.57 25.12 5.56
C LYS A 182 8.09 23.71 5.33
N ASP A 183 7.44 22.70 5.93
CA ASP A 183 7.84 21.28 5.79
C ASP A 183 7.70 20.82 4.34
N LEU A 184 6.66 21.26 3.62
CA LEU A 184 6.46 20.95 2.21
C LEU A 184 7.57 21.57 1.35
N VAL A 185 7.85 22.86 1.56
CA VAL A 185 8.88 23.60 0.79
C VAL A 185 10.26 22.99 1.01
N GLN A 186 10.61 22.71 2.27
CA GLN A 186 11.89 22.08 2.61
C GLN A 186 11.98 20.67 2.05
N GLY A 187 10.92 19.85 2.17
CA GLY A 187 10.86 18.50 1.61
C GLY A 187 11.02 18.50 0.09
N LEU A 188 10.37 19.44 -0.61
CA LEU A 188 10.49 19.61 -2.05
C LEU A 188 11.91 20.01 -2.47
N ALA A 189 12.49 20.99 -1.77
CA ALA A 189 13.87 21.44 -2.01
C ALA A 189 14.86 20.31 -1.79
N GLN A 190 14.72 19.55 -0.71
CA GLN A 190 15.56 18.40 -0.39
C GLN A 190 15.42 17.27 -1.43
N ALA A 191 14.20 16.96 -1.87
CA ALA A 191 13.97 15.96 -2.91
C ALA A 191 14.58 16.39 -4.23
N LYS A 192 14.44 17.64 -4.66
CA LYS A 192 15.09 18.20 -5.84
C LYS A 192 16.61 18.13 -5.74
N TRP A 193 17.18 18.52 -4.59
CA TRP A 193 18.61 18.43 -4.35
C TRP A 193 19.12 16.99 -4.47
N ARG A 194 18.45 16.01 -3.84
CA ARG A 194 18.82 14.61 -3.94
C ARG A 194 18.73 14.06 -5.37
N THR A 195 17.82 14.59 -6.20
CA THR A 195 17.76 14.22 -7.62
C THR A 195 19.04 14.58 -8.36
N LEU A 196 19.72 15.65 -7.96
CA LEU A 196 20.96 16.11 -8.57
C LEU A 196 22.20 15.49 -7.93
N SER A 197 22.23 15.38 -6.60
CA SER A 197 23.39 15.00 -5.79
C SER A 197 23.53 13.48 -5.55
N ALA A 198 22.45 12.70 -5.68
CA ALA A 198 22.51 11.26 -5.44
C ALA A 198 23.42 10.57 -6.46
N ARG A 199 24.30 9.69 -5.97
CA ARG A 199 25.20 8.87 -6.80
C ARG A 199 24.54 7.59 -7.27
N ASP A 200 23.68 6.99 -6.43
CA ASP A 200 22.95 5.78 -6.75
C ASP A 200 21.78 6.10 -7.71
N PRO A 201 21.69 5.40 -8.86
CA PRO A 201 20.61 5.57 -9.83
C PRO A 201 19.20 5.33 -9.24
N LEU A 202 19.07 4.37 -8.32
CA LEU A 202 17.80 4.08 -7.65
C LEU A 202 17.39 5.24 -6.73
N GLU A 203 18.33 5.72 -5.92
CA GLU A 203 18.08 6.88 -5.05
C GLU A 203 17.67 8.11 -5.85
N LYS A 204 18.31 8.35 -7.01
CA LYS A 204 17.97 9.43 -7.93
C LYS A 204 16.55 9.31 -8.45
N LYS A 205 16.11 8.11 -8.86
CA LYS A 205 14.73 7.85 -9.32
C LYS A 205 13.73 8.07 -8.18
N VAL A 206 14.00 7.57 -6.99
CA VAL A 206 13.14 7.76 -5.80
C VAL A 206 13.01 9.24 -5.46
N ALA A 207 14.12 9.98 -5.45
CA ALA A 207 14.11 11.43 -5.19
C ALA A 207 13.31 12.21 -6.23
N LYS A 208 13.40 11.83 -7.51
CA LYS A 208 12.60 12.41 -8.61
C LYS A 208 11.10 12.18 -8.40
N LEU A 209 10.70 10.95 -8.08
CA LEU A 209 9.30 10.62 -7.77
C LEU A 209 8.80 11.40 -6.55
N GLN A 210 9.60 11.49 -5.51
CA GLN A 210 9.27 12.25 -4.31
C GLN A 210 9.09 13.74 -4.62
N ALA A 211 9.96 14.33 -5.44
CA ALA A 211 9.82 15.72 -5.88
C ALA A 211 8.55 15.96 -6.71
N LEU A 212 8.18 15.01 -7.57
CA LEU A 212 6.93 15.08 -8.33
C LEU A 212 5.70 15.01 -7.43
N CYS A 213 5.67 14.07 -6.48
CA CYS A 213 4.56 13.94 -5.53
C CYS A 213 4.40 15.21 -4.65
N LEU A 214 5.49 15.76 -4.13
CA LEU A 214 5.45 16.99 -3.33
C LEU A 214 5.08 18.22 -4.16
N GLY A 215 5.54 18.29 -5.43
CA GLY A 215 5.14 19.33 -6.37
C GLY A 215 3.65 19.28 -6.69
N ALA A 216 3.08 18.09 -6.92
CA ALA A 216 1.64 17.94 -7.10
C ALA A 216 0.84 18.38 -5.86
N GLN A 217 1.33 18.11 -4.64
CA GLN A 217 0.70 18.60 -3.41
C GLN A 217 0.74 20.12 -3.30
N GLN A 218 1.81 20.75 -3.80
CA GLN A 218 1.93 22.23 -3.82
C GLN A 218 0.91 22.87 -4.76
N THR A 219 0.57 22.24 -5.88
CA THR A 219 -0.42 22.76 -6.85
C THR A 219 -1.87 22.61 -6.39
N LEU A 220 -2.14 21.81 -5.36
CA LEU A 220 -3.47 21.63 -4.77
C LEU A 220 -3.80 22.69 -3.69
N LEU A 221 -2.87 23.53 -3.34
CA LEU A 221 -2.99 24.64 -2.36
C LEU A 221 -3.21 25.98 -3.04
#